data_e61b913809576541ae03e5a930f5cd9b
#
_entry.id   e61b913809576541ae03e5a930f5cd9b
#
_cell.length_a   1.000
_cell.length_b   1.000
_cell.length_c   1.000
_cell.angle_alpha   90.00
_cell.angle_beta   90.00
_cell.angle_gamma   90.00
#
_symmetry.space_group_name_H-M   'P 1'
#
loop_
_entity.id
_entity.type
_entity.pdbx_description
1 polymer ?
#
loop_
_entity_poly.entity_id
_entity_poly.type
_entity_poly.pdbx_seq_one_letter_code
_entity_poly.pdbx_strand_id
1 'polypeptide(L)'
;VSNAPASSTAPGDVADARRLNDAYDKLRNEIAKVIVGQETIVEHMLIALLARGHCLLVGVPGLAKTLLIRTLAQVLDLKFNRIQFTPDLMPSDITGTEIIEADPGSGTKEFRFIRGPLFANIVLADEINRTPPKTQAALLEAMQEHRITAAGTTYTLDEPFFVLATQNPIEQEGTYPLPEAQLDRFMFNLWLEYPSPAEEVQIVKSTTGLHDPAPGHILTGQQIVRFQALVRRVPVADNVLEYAVKLVGTTRPGSAQAPQFVKDWVRWGAGPRASQYLILGAKTRALLTGRHTPDIDDVRFMAGPTLRHRLVTNFNAEADGVTAIEIVDRLVRELP
;
A
#
# COMPACT_ATOMS: atom_id res chain seq x y z
N VAL A 1 29.61 23.22 -9.48
CA VAL A 1 29.37 23.32 -8.03
C VAL A 1 28.34 24.42 -7.83
N SER A 2 27.09 24.07 -7.76
CA SER A 2 26.00 25.00 -7.40
C SER A 2 25.41 24.53 -6.08
N ASN A 3 25.69 25.26 -5.02
CA ASN A 3 25.03 25.13 -3.74
C ASN A 3 23.54 25.46 -3.93
N ALA A 4 22.69 24.46 -4.02
CA ALA A 4 21.25 24.65 -3.85
C ALA A 4 21.01 24.92 -2.34
N PRO A 5 20.28 26.00 -1.98
CA PRO A 5 20.00 26.28 -0.58
C PRO A 5 19.11 25.19 0.00
N ALA A 6 19.43 24.75 1.22
CA ALA A 6 18.57 23.91 2.04
C ALA A 6 17.17 24.54 2.06
N SER A 7 16.17 23.82 1.56
CA SER A 7 14.78 24.28 1.54
C SER A 7 14.31 24.47 2.98
N SER A 8 14.24 25.71 3.44
CA SER A 8 13.60 26.06 4.71
C SER A 8 12.12 25.63 4.61
N THR A 9 11.68 24.80 5.53
CA THR A 9 10.28 24.41 5.68
C THR A 9 9.44 25.69 5.80
N ALA A 10 8.49 25.90 4.87
CA ALA A 10 7.65 27.09 4.93
C ALA A 10 6.82 27.08 6.23
N PRO A 11 6.51 28.24 6.85
CA PRO A 11 5.72 28.29 8.09
C PRO A 11 4.40 27.52 8.02
N GLY A 12 3.78 27.43 6.84
CA GLY A 12 2.59 26.62 6.60
C GLY A 12 2.81 25.11 6.69
N ASP A 13 4.00 24.63 6.30
CA ASP A 13 4.32 23.19 6.33
C ASP A 13 4.49 22.67 7.77
N VAL A 14 5.03 23.49 8.68
CA VAL A 14 5.14 23.14 10.12
C VAL A 14 3.74 23.02 10.75
N ALA A 15 2.84 23.92 10.43
CA ALA A 15 1.47 23.86 10.92
C ALA A 15 0.73 22.63 10.37
N ASP A 16 0.93 22.30 9.11
CA ASP A 16 0.35 21.10 8.48
C ASP A 16 0.94 19.81 9.04
N ALA A 17 2.25 19.77 9.34
CA ALA A 17 2.90 18.64 9.99
C ALA A 17 2.29 18.35 11.38
N ARG A 18 2.07 19.39 12.18
CA ARG A 18 1.41 19.26 13.49
C ARG A 18 -0.03 18.75 13.35
N ARG A 19 -0.80 19.31 12.41
CA ARG A 19 -2.17 18.85 12.12
C ARG A 19 -2.22 17.38 11.69
N LEU A 20 -1.25 16.94 10.90
CA LEU A 20 -1.14 15.55 10.48
C LEU A 20 -0.84 14.63 11.67
N ASN A 21 0.11 15.00 12.52
CA ASN A 21 0.44 14.24 13.72
C ASN A 21 -0.78 14.13 14.66
N ASP A 22 -1.46 15.25 14.97
CA ASP A 22 -2.67 15.26 15.77
C ASP A 22 -3.81 14.40 15.17
N ALA A 23 -3.93 14.42 13.83
CA ALA A 23 -4.91 13.61 13.12
C ALA A 23 -4.55 12.12 13.17
N TYR A 24 -3.28 11.78 13.10
CA TYR A 24 -2.80 10.39 13.16
C TYR A 24 -3.17 9.73 14.49
N ASP A 25 -2.97 10.41 15.62
CA ASP A 25 -3.34 9.87 16.92
C ASP A 25 -4.86 9.64 17.03
N LYS A 26 -5.66 10.57 16.49
CA LYS A 26 -7.12 10.41 16.43
C LYS A 26 -7.52 9.25 15.52
N LEU A 27 -6.89 9.11 14.34
CA LEU A 27 -7.14 8.01 13.42
C LEU A 27 -6.89 6.65 14.08
N ARG A 28 -5.73 6.49 14.75
CA ARG A 28 -5.42 5.26 15.48
C ARG A 28 -6.47 4.93 16.51
N ASN A 29 -6.90 5.91 17.31
CA ASN A 29 -7.90 5.73 18.35
C ASN A 29 -9.29 5.35 17.76
N GLU A 30 -9.69 5.95 16.64
CA GLU A 30 -10.96 5.61 15.99
C GLU A 30 -10.92 4.22 15.36
N ILE A 31 -9.82 3.84 14.72
CA ILE A 31 -9.64 2.50 14.13
C ILE A 31 -9.62 1.44 15.23
N ALA A 32 -8.96 1.71 16.37
CA ALA A 32 -8.86 0.79 17.49
C ALA A 32 -10.22 0.48 18.18
N LYS A 33 -11.27 1.28 17.93
CA LYS A 33 -12.63 0.96 18.39
C LYS A 33 -13.22 -0.27 17.71
N VAL A 34 -12.77 -0.55 16.46
CA VAL A 34 -13.31 -1.61 15.60
C VAL A 34 -12.29 -2.73 15.40
N ILE A 35 -11.02 -2.37 15.21
CA ILE A 35 -9.92 -3.28 14.89
C ILE A 35 -9.09 -3.50 16.15
N VAL A 36 -9.01 -4.74 16.57
CA VAL A 36 -8.18 -5.19 17.70
C VAL A 36 -6.87 -5.72 17.16
N GLY A 37 -5.75 -5.22 17.69
CA GLY A 37 -4.42 -5.55 17.19
C GLY A 37 -4.15 -4.93 15.83
N GLN A 38 -3.15 -5.43 15.11
CA GLN A 38 -2.77 -5.00 13.77
C GLN A 38 -2.29 -3.53 13.68
N GLU A 39 -1.84 -2.91 14.78
CA GLU A 39 -1.43 -1.49 14.82
C GLU A 39 -0.34 -1.21 13.79
N THR A 40 0.64 -2.09 13.63
CA THR A 40 1.73 -1.95 12.65
C THR A 40 1.21 -2.01 11.22
N ILE A 41 0.21 -2.85 10.94
CA ILE A 41 -0.42 -2.94 9.61
C ILE A 41 -1.17 -1.64 9.30
N VAL A 42 -1.93 -1.12 10.26
CA VAL A 42 -2.65 0.17 10.14
C VAL A 42 -1.66 1.30 9.89
N GLU A 43 -0.56 1.37 10.65
CA GLU A 43 0.50 2.36 10.45
C GLU A 43 1.06 2.31 9.03
N HIS A 44 1.45 1.14 8.54
CA HIS A 44 1.96 0.98 7.17
C HIS A 44 0.91 1.35 6.10
N MET A 45 -0.37 1.01 6.30
CA MET A 45 -1.43 1.40 5.37
C MET A 45 -1.61 2.92 5.31
N LEU A 46 -1.58 3.61 6.43
CA LEU A 46 -1.65 5.07 6.50
C LEU A 46 -0.40 5.72 5.87
N ILE A 47 0.78 5.15 6.12
CA ILE A 47 2.02 5.59 5.48
C ILE A 47 1.93 5.44 3.96
N ALA A 48 1.46 4.30 3.47
CA ALA A 48 1.31 4.06 2.03
C ALA A 48 0.32 5.04 1.40
N LEU A 49 -0.84 5.26 2.00
CA LEU A 49 -1.83 6.23 1.53
C LEU A 49 -1.23 7.64 1.41
N LEU A 50 -0.55 8.12 2.46
CA LEU A 50 0.06 9.45 2.50
C LEU A 50 1.29 9.58 1.59
N ALA A 51 1.98 8.48 1.31
CA ALA A 51 3.09 8.41 0.35
C ALA A 51 2.63 8.25 -1.11
N ARG A 52 1.31 8.17 -1.39
CA ARG A 52 0.71 7.83 -2.69
C ARG A 52 1.15 6.45 -3.19
N GLY A 53 1.34 5.51 -2.28
CA GLY A 53 1.61 4.11 -2.58
C GLY A 53 0.36 3.26 -2.51
N HIS A 54 0.50 1.97 -2.82
CA HIS A 54 -0.55 0.95 -2.72
C HIS A 54 -0.02 -0.22 -1.91
N CYS A 55 -0.89 -1.03 -1.31
CA CYS A 55 -0.47 -2.17 -0.49
C CYS A 55 -1.01 -3.50 -1.03
N LEU A 56 -0.19 -4.53 -0.89
CA LEU A 56 -0.58 -5.93 -1.05
C LEU A 56 -0.66 -6.55 0.35
N LEU A 57 -1.84 -7.02 0.73
CA LEU A 57 -2.09 -7.69 2.00
C LEU A 57 -2.10 -9.20 1.79
N VAL A 58 -1.21 -9.90 2.46
CA VAL A 58 -1.14 -11.36 2.45
C VAL A 58 -1.62 -11.88 3.79
N GLY A 59 -2.53 -12.82 3.78
CA GLY A 59 -3.03 -13.42 5.02
C GLY A 59 -4.14 -14.41 4.76
N VAL A 60 -4.28 -15.35 5.67
CA VAL A 60 -5.33 -16.39 5.59
C VAL A 60 -6.74 -15.78 5.63
N PRO A 61 -7.77 -16.50 5.19
CA PRO A 61 -9.16 -16.09 5.37
C PRO A 61 -9.51 -15.89 6.85
N GLY A 62 -10.47 -15.00 7.12
CA GLY A 62 -10.96 -14.78 8.49
C GLY A 62 -10.21 -13.72 9.30
N LEU A 63 -9.10 -13.15 8.81
CA LEU A 63 -8.35 -12.09 9.52
C LEU A 63 -8.92 -10.68 9.33
N ALA A 64 -10.22 -10.56 9.13
CA ALA A 64 -10.97 -9.29 9.05
C ALA A 64 -10.42 -8.24 8.07
N LYS A 65 -9.72 -8.66 6.99
CA LYS A 65 -9.13 -7.76 5.97
C LYS A 65 -10.13 -6.74 5.43
N THR A 66 -11.32 -7.20 5.06
CA THR A 66 -12.39 -6.32 4.54
C THR A 66 -12.88 -5.33 5.58
N LEU A 67 -13.03 -5.76 6.85
CA LEU A 67 -13.43 -4.89 7.95
C LEU A 67 -12.38 -3.79 8.19
N LEU A 68 -11.11 -4.15 8.26
CA LEU A 68 -10.00 -3.22 8.42
C LEU A 68 -10.01 -2.12 7.34
N ILE A 69 -10.14 -2.50 6.07
CA ILE A 69 -10.09 -1.56 4.95
C ILE A 69 -11.35 -0.68 4.91
N ARG A 70 -12.53 -1.26 5.20
CA ARG A 70 -13.78 -0.51 5.30
C ARG A 70 -13.74 0.51 6.44
N THR A 71 -13.21 0.13 7.60
CA THR A 71 -13.01 1.03 8.75
C THR A 71 -12.07 2.16 8.39
N LEU A 72 -10.96 1.87 7.71
CA LEU A 72 -10.02 2.89 7.22
C LEU A 72 -10.72 3.89 6.29
N ALA A 73 -11.50 3.41 5.33
CA ALA A 73 -12.24 4.28 4.40
C ALA A 73 -13.25 5.18 5.15
N GLN A 74 -13.92 4.63 6.16
CA GLN A 74 -14.90 5.37 6.97
C GLN A 74 -14.25 6.49 7.77
N VAL A 75 -13.15 6.22 8.50
CA VAL A 75 -12.47 7.26 9.30
C VAL A 75 -11.83 8.36 8.44
N LEU A 76 -11.56 8.08 7.16
CA LEU A 76 -10.98 9.00 6.20
C LEU A 76 -12.03 9.71 5.31
N ASP A 77 -13.32 9.49 5.53
CA ASP A 77 -14.42 10.03 4.71
C ASP A 77 -14.17 9.86 3.19
N LEU A 78 -13.81 8.63 2.81
CA LEU A 78 -13.44 8.27 1.45
C LEU A 78 -14.43 7.26 0.86
N LYS A 79 -14.72 7.41 -0.44
CA LYS A 79 -15.53 6.44 -1.17
C LYS A 79 -14.79 5.12 -1.26
N PHE A 80 -15.44 4.04 -0.80
CA PHE A 80 -14.91 2.68 -0.76
C PHE A 80 -15.66 1.77 -1.74
N ASN A 81 -14.92 0.99 -2.51
CA ASN A 81 -15.46 -0.13 -3.29
C ASN A 81 -14.65 -1.41 -3.05
N ARG A 82 -15.32 -2.54 -3.01
CA ARG A 82 -14.72 -3.87 -3.00
C ARG A 82 -14.94 -4.55 -4.35
N ILE A 83 -13.88 -5.11 -4.90
CA ILE A 83 -13.89 -5.94 -6.10
C ILE A 83 -13.43 -7.33 -5.67
N GLN A 84 -14.31 -8.32 -5.78
CA GLN A 84 -13.95 -9.73 -5.59
C GLN A 84 -13.41 -10.24 -6.92
N PHE A 85 -12.14 -10.60 -6.95
CA PHE A 85 -11.49 -11.14 -8.13
C PHE A 85 -11.84 -12.63 -8.28
N THR A 86 -12.48 -12.97 -9.41
CA THR A 86 -12.91 -14.32 -9.76
C THR A 86 -12.35 -14.71 -11.13
N PRO A 87 -12.27 -16.00 -11.47
CA PRO A 87 -11.69 -16.44 -12.74
C PRO A 87 -12.40 -15.89 -13.99
N ASP A 88 -13.67 -15.55 -13.88
CA ASP A 88 -14.52 -15.02 -14.95
C ASP A 88 -14.57 -13.48 -15.01
N LEU A 89 -13.95 -12.77 -14.05
CA LEU A 89 -13.98 -11.31 -13.98
C LEU A 89 -13.25 -10.69 -15.18
N MET A 90 -13.94 -9.82 -15.91
CA MET A 90 -13.40 -9.13 -17.08
C MET A 90 -12.87 -7.73 -16.73
N PRO A 91 -11.94 -7.18 -17.51
CA PRO A 91 -11.47 -5.79 -17.31
C PRO A 91 -12.60 -4.77 -17.31
N SER A 92 -13.62 -4.90 -18.18
CA SER A 92 -14.79 -4.03 -18.24
C SER A 92 -15.62 -4.02 -16.96
N ASP A 93 -15.63 -5.13 -16.19
CA ASP A 93 -16.37 -5.22 -14.94
C ASP A 93 -15.76 -4.31 -13.86
N ILE A 94 -14.45 -4.07 -13.93
CA ILE A 94 -13.75 -3.21 -12.97
C ILE A 94 -13.57 -1.77 -13.46
N THR A 95 -13.38 -1.57 -14.78
CA THR A 95 -13.16 -0.23 -15.36
C THR A 95 -14.47 0.47 -15.73
N GLY A 96 -15.49 -0.29 -16.04
CA GLY A 96 -16.78 0.20 -16.59
C GLY A 96 -16.95 -0.15 -18.06
N THR A 97 -18.16 0.06 -18.53
CA THR A 97 -18.58 -0.29 -19.89
C THR A 97 -19.49 0.77 -20.48
N GLU A 98 -19.51 0.87 -21.80
CA GLU A 98 -20.53 1.67 -22.52
C GLU A 98 -21.78 0.82 -22.75
N ILE A 99 -22.92 1.43 -22.48
CA ILE A 99 -24.22 0.89 -22.82
C ILE A 99 -24.93 1.81 -23.84
N ILE A 100 -25.81 1.24 -24.64
CA ILE A 100 -26.67 2.01 -25.51
C ILE A 100 -27.96 2.27 -24.73
N GLU A 101 -28.24 3.51 -24.41
CA GLU A 101 -29.49 3.94 -23.77
C GLU A 101 -30.38 4.61 -24.81
N ALA A 102 -31.63 4.19 -24.88
CA ALA A 102 -32.63 4.84 -25.75
C ALA A 102 -33.35 5.92 -24.92
N ASP A 103 -33.31 7.17 -25.34
CA ASP A 103 -34.11 8.23 -24.72
C ASP A 103 -35.61 7.92 -24.89
N PRO A 104 -36.37 7.78 -23.81
CA PRO A 104 -37.78 7.46 -23.85
C PRO A 104 -38.64 8.51 -24.58
N GLY A 105 -38.15 9.76 -24.71
CA GLY A 105 -38.88 10.88 -25.31
C GLY A 105 -38.62 11.04 -26.80
N SER A 106 -37.39 10.82 -27.26
CA SER A 106 -36.97 11.05 -28.65
C SER A 106 -36.72 9.79 -29.47
N GLY A 107 -36.57 8.62 -28.78
CA GLY A 107 -36.19 7.34 -29.42
C GLY A 107 -34.73 7.33 -29.93
N THR A 108 -33.96 8.39 -29.70
CA THR A 108 -32.55 8.44 -30.06
C THR A 108 -31.72 7.52 -29.17
N LYS A 109 -30.78 6.80 -29.77
CA LYS A 109 -29.86 5.94 -29.06
C LYS A 109 -28.57 6.72 -28.76
N GLU A 110 -28.21 6.81 -27.48
CA GLU A 110 -26.98 7.45 -27.04
C GLU A 110 -26.09 6.42 -26.32
N PHE A 111 -24.78 6.56 -26.52
CA PHE A 111 -23.80 5.78 -25.77
C PHE A 111 -23.60 6.44 -24.41
N ARG A 112 -23.77 5.65 -23.34
CA ARG A 112 -23.54 6.10 -21.97
C ARG A 112 -22.50 5.22 -21.30
N PHE A 113 -21.45 5.84 -20.77
CA PHE A 113 -20.44 5.14 -19.99
C PHE A 113 -20.93 4.91 -18.56
N ILE A 114 -20.97 3.65 -18.14
CA ILE A 114 -21.24 3.25 -16.76
C ILE A 114 -19.90 3.00 -16.07
N ARG A 115 -19.62 3.85 -15.07
CA ARG A 115 -18.38 3.77 -14.28
C ARG A 115 -18.31 2.46 -13.49
N GLY A 116 -17.20 1.74 -13.60
CA GLY A 116 -16.92 0.53 -12.84
C GLY A 116 -16.47 0.84 -11.39
N PRO A 117 -16.27 -0.21 -10.58
CA PRO A 117 -15.91 -0.07 -9.17
C PRO A 117 -14.53 0.59 -8.92
N LEU A 118 -13.65 0.69 -9.92
CA LEU A 118 -12.39 1.45 -9.79
C LEU A 118 -12.59 2.95 -9.58
N PHE A 119 -13.78 3.49 -9.87
CA PHE A 119 -14.11 4.90 -9.60
C PHE A 119 -14.49 5.12 -8.12
N ALA A 120 -13.51 4.89 -7.26
CA ALA A 120 -13.56 5.14 -5.82
C ALA A 120 -12.20 5.62 -5.33
N ASN A 121 -12.16 6.16 -4.11
CA ASN A 121 -10.91 6.61 -3.48
C ASN A 121 -10.12 5.44 -2.89
N ILE A 122 -10.81 4.50 -2.24
CA ILE A 122 -10.23 3.28 -1.70
C ILE A 122 -10.86 2.08 -2.40
N VAL A 123 -10.01 1.27 -3.03
CA VAL A 123 -10.42 0.04 -3.71
C VAL A 123 -9.78 -1.15 -3.02
N LEU A 124 -10.62 -2.05 -2.50
CA LEU A 124 -10.19 -3.38 -2.08
C LEU A 124 -10.28 -4.34 -3.27
N ALA A 125 -9.14 -4.73 -3.80
CA ALA A 125 -9.01 -5.78 -4.81
C ALA A 125 -8.82 -7.13 -4.08
N ASP A 126 -9.93 -7.80 -3.78
CA ASP A 126 -9.91 -9.01 -2.95
C ASP A 126 -9.59 -10.24 -3.78
N GLU A 127 -8.57 -11.02 -3.35
CA GLU A 127 -8.07 -12.23 -4.03
C GLU A 127 -7.57 -11.96 -5.47
N ILE A 128 -6.75 -10.93 -5.64
CA ILE A 128 -6.27 -10.48 -6.96
C ILE A 128 -5.65 -11.59 -7.82
N ASN A 129 -5.08 -12.62 -7.20
CA ASN A 129 -4.48 -13.76 -7.87
C ASN A 129 -5.48 -14.79 -8.42
N ARG A 130 -6.79 -14.63 -8.20
CA ARG A 130 -7.83 -15.54 -8.73
C ARG A 130 -8.32 -15.18 -10.12
N THR A 131 -7.93 -14.05 -10.68
CA THR A 131 -8.37 -13.60 -12.00
C THR A 131 -7.24 -13.66 -13.03
N PRO A 132 -7.55 -13.85 -14.32
CA PRO A 132 -6.54 -13.87 -15.38
C PRO A 132 -5.71 -12.58 -15.46
N PRO A 133 -4.47 -12.63 -15.97
CA PRO A 133 -3.54 -11.50 -16.03
C PRO A 133 -4.07 -10.24 -16.71
N LYS A 134 -5.01 -10.38 -17.65
CA LYS A 134 -5.59 -9.24 -18.38
C LYS A 134 -6.39 -8.31 -17.46
N THR A 135 -7.16 -8.86 -16.52
CA THR A 135 -7.95 -8.08 -15.55
C THR A 135 -7.05 -7.54 -14.45
N GLN A 136 -6.04 -8.31 -14.01
CA GLN A 136 -5.00 -7.79 -13.10
C GLN A 136 -4.29 -6.57 -13.71
N ALA A 137 -3.93 -6.64 -15.00
CA ALA A 137 -3.25 -5.54 -15.70
C ALA A 137 -4.07 -4.24 -15.72
N ALA A 138 -5.40 -4.32 -15.87
CA ALA A 138 -6.27 -3.14 -15.85
C ALA A 138 -6.26 -2.43 -14.49
N LEU A 139 -6.27 -3.18 -13.37
CA LEU A 139 -6.12 -2.61 -12.04
C LEU A 139 -4.74 -1.96 -11.86
N LEU A 140 -3.68 -2.67 -12.26
CA LEU A 140 -2.30 -2.20 -12.10
C LEU A 140 -1.97 -0.99 -12.98
N GLU A 141 -2.64 -0.83 -14.13
CA GLU A 141 -2.58 0.38 -14.94
C GLU A 141 -3.25 1.55 -14.22
N ALA A 142 -4.46 1.35 -13.69
CA ALA A 142 -5.17 2.37 -12.92
C ALA A 142 -4.35 2.83 -11.69
N MET A 143 -3.66 1.92 -10.99
CA MET A 143 -2.78 2.24 -9.87
C MET A 143 -1.59 3.13 -10.28
N GLN A 144 -1.06 2.93 -11.46
CA GLN A 144 0.15 3.63 -11.92
C GLN A 144 -0.17 4.96 -12.58
N GLU A 145 -1.21 4.98 -13.41
CA GLU A 145 -1.54 6.12 -14.26
C GLU A 145 -2.58 7.06 -13.62
N HIS A 146 -3.26 6.62 -12.53
CA HIS A 146 -4.38 7.32 -11.89
C HIS A 146 -5.50 7.71 -12.87
N ARG A 147 -5.65 6.90 -13.93
CA ARG A 147 -6.65 7.06 -14.98
C ARG A 147 -7.05 5.71 -15.56
N ILE A 148 -8.21 5.67 -16.19
CA ILE A 148 -8.78 4.50 -16.86
C ILE A 148 -9.08 4.89 -18.29
N THR A 149 -8.66 4.09 -19.26
CA THR A 149 -9.07 4.23 -20.65
C THR A 149 -10.13 3.16 -20.94
N ALA A 150 -11.34 3.61 -21.23
CA ALA A 150 -12.47 2.77 -21.59
C ALA A 150 -13.21 3.33 -22.80
N ALA A 151 -13.58 2.49 -23.73
CA ALA A 151 -14.30 2.86 -24.96
C ALA A 151 -13.65 4.05 -25.74
N GLY A 152 -12.34 4.09 -25.79
CA GLY A 152 -11.58 5.15 -26.45
C GLY A 152 -11.47 6.48 -25.69
N THR A 153 -12.12 6.60 -24.53
CA THR A 153 -12.07 7.80 -23.68
C THR A 153 -11.24 7.55 -22.42
N THR A 154 -10.41 8.52 -22.05
CA THR A 154 -9.60 8.45 -20.81
C THR A 154 -10.28 9.22 -19.69
N TYR A 155 -10.53 8.56 -18.58
CA TYR A 155 -11.14 9.10 -17.37
C TYR A 155 -10.11 9.18 -16.26
N THR A 156 -9.95 10.36 -15.64
CA THR A 156 -9.11 10.52 -14.45
C THR A 156 -9.84 10.01 -13.22
N LEU A 157 -9.11 9.30 -12.35
CA LEU A 157 -9.62 8.85 -11.06
C LEU A 157 -9.55 9.98 -10.02
N ASP A 158 -10.52 9.99 -9.11
CA ASP A 158 -10.57 10.97 -8.02
C ASP A 158 -9.45 10.72 -7.01
N GLU A 159 -8.75 11.77 -6.62
CA GLU A 159 -7.70 11.72 -5.59
C GLU A 159 -8.26 11.98 -4.17
N PRO A 160 -7.72 11.33 -3.12
CA PRO A 160 -6.66 10.31 -3.19
C PRO A 160 -7.19 8.99 -3.76
N PHE A 161 -6.35 8.27 -4.52
CA PHE A 161 -6.65 6.95 -5.02
C PHE A 161 -5.73 5.92 -4.36
N PHE A 162 -6.31 4.96 -3.66
CA PHE A 162 -5.57 3.97 -2.88
C PHE A 162 -6.11 2.56 -3.10
N VAL A 163 -5.25 1.67 -3.57
CA VAL A 163 -5.58 0.26 -3.78
C VAL A 163 -4.94 -0.59 -2.70
N LEU A 164 -5.77 -1.44 -2.12
CA LEU A 164 -5.38 -2.51 -1.21
C LEU A 164 -5.76 -3.83 -1.89
N ALA A 165 -4.77 -4.54 -2.41
CA ALA A 165 -4.98 -5.87 -2.99
C ALA A 165 -4.79 -6.94 -1.91
N THR A 166 -5.53 -8.04 -1.98
CA THR A 166 -5.33 -9.17 -1.08
C THR A 166 -4.90 -10.41 -1.82
N GLN A 167 -4.10 -11.24 -1.16
CA GLN A 167 -3.77 -12.60 -1.59
C GLN A 167 -3.97 -13.56 -0.44
N ASN A 168 -4.51 -14.74 -0.77
CA ASN A 168 -4.57 -15.85 0.16
C ASN A 168 -3.37 -16.77 -0.09
N PRO A 169 -2.45 -16.94 0.87
CA PRO A 169 -1.24 -17.74 0.67
C PRO A 169 -1.51 -19.25 0.62
N ILE A 170 -2.67 -19.69 1.10
CA ILE A 170 -3.02 -21.12 1.16
C ILE A 170 -3.61 -21.60 -0.17
N GLU A 171 -4.35 -20.76 -0.86
CA GLU A 171 -5.00 -21.11 -2.13
C GLU A 171 -4.00 -21.01 -3.28
N GLN A 172 -3.56 -22.17 -3.78
CA GLN A 172 -2.65 -22.26 -4.93
C GLN A 172 -3.35 -22.75 -6.18
N GLU A 173 -4.38 -23.61 -6.05
CA GLU A 173 -5.14 -24.13 -7.20
C GLU A 173 -6.02 -23.05 -7.82
N GLY A 174 -6.02 -22.99 -9.17
CA GLY A 174 -6.82 -22.03 -9.92
C GLY A 174 -6.39 -20.56 -9.75
N THR A 175 -5.13 -20.31 -9.33
CA THR A 175 -4.60 -18.97 -9.17
C THR A 175 -3.63 -18.58 -10.28
N TYR A 176 -3.54 -17.27 -10.52
CA TYR A 176 -2.61 -16.63 -11.45
C TYR A 176 -1.68 -15.73 -10.63
N PRO A 177 -0.49 -16.19 -10.26
CA PRO A 177 0.44 -15.39 -9.45
C PRO A 177 0.81 -14.10 -10.19
N LEU A 178 0.94 -13.02 -9.43
CA LEU A 178 1.42 -11.75 -9.97
C LEU A 178 2.92 -11.87 -10.30
N PRO A 179 3.34 -11.54 -11.53
CA PRO A 179 4.76 -11.44 -11.87
C PRO A 179 5.49 -10.41 -11.00
N GLU A 180 6.79 -10.56 -10.79
CA GLU A 180 7.62 -9.69 -9.96
C GLU A 180 7.54 -8.22 -10.39
N ALA A 181 7.49 -7.96 -11.71
CA ALA A 181 7.32 -6.60 -12.25
C ALA A 181 5.98 -5.94 -11.88
N GLN A 182 4.96 -6.75 -11.61
CA GLN A 182 3.67 -6.27 -11.15
C GLN A 182 3.65 -6.10 -9.63
N LEU A 183 4.28 -7.02 -8.90
CA LEU A 183 4.47 -6.89 -7.45
C LEU A 183 5.25 -5.63 -7.07
N ASP A 184 6.24 -5.23 -7.86
CA ASP A 184 7.04 -4.01 -7.63
C ASP A 184 6.21 -2.71 -7.64
N ARG A 185 4.98 -2.73 -8.18
CA ARG A 185 4.07 -1.57 -8.16
C ARG A 185 3.45 -1.31 -6.79
N PHE A 186 3.35 -2.32 -5.94
CA PHE A 186 2.91 -2.15 -4.56
C PHE A 186 4.05 -1.58 -3.72
N MET A 187 3.74 -0.53 -2.95
CA MET A 187 4.71 0.06 -2.02
C MET A 187 5.09 -0.94 -0.94
N PHE A 188 4.10 -1.53 -0.31
CA PHE A 188 4.26 -2.48 0.77
C PHE A 188 3.57 -3.81 0.48
N ASN A 189 4.21 -4.89 0.91
CA ASN A 189 3.62 -6.21 1.09
C ASN A 189 3.48 -6.45 2.59
N LEU A 190 2.24 -6.46 3.07
CA LEU A 190 1.86 -6.54 4.48
C LEU A 190 1.30 -7.93 4.78
N TRP A 191 1.88 -8.59 5.77
CA TRP A 191 1.43 -9.91 6.20
C TRP A 191 0.59 -9.78 7.45
N LEU A 192 -0.66 -10.24 7.35
CA LEU A 192 -1.56 -10.32 8.49
C LEU A 192 -1.34 -11.66 9.19
N GLU A 193 -1.00 -11.56 10.47
CA GLU A 193 -0.83 -12.70 11.34
C GLU A 193 -2.10 -12.98 12.14
N TYR A 194 -2.19 -14.17 12.71
CA TYR A 194 -3.26 -14.48 13.65
C TYR A 194 -3.16 -13.58 14.89
N PRO A 195 -4.30 -13.16 15.46
CA PRO A 195 -4.29 -12.42 16.71
C PRO A 195 -3.69 -13.29 17.83
N SER A 196 -3.07 -12.65 18.81
CA SER A 196 -2.68 -13.33 20.04
C SER A 196 -3.93 -13.81 20.78
N PRO A 197 -3.81 -14.82 21.68
CA PRO A 197 -4.96 -15.30 22.46
C PRO A 197 -5.69 -14.19 23.25
N ALA A 198 -4.96 -13.17 23.72
CA ALA A 198 -5.53 -12.03 24.42
C ALA A 198 -6.36 -11.13 23.50
N GLU A 199 -5.86 -10.84 22.30
CA GLU A 199 -6.56 -10.09 21.26
C GLU A 199 -7.78 -10.86 20.75
N GLU A 200 -7.67 -12.18 20.57
CA GLU A 200 -8.79 -13.03 20.14
C GLU A 200 -9.93 -13.01 21.15
N VAL A 201 -9.65 -13.07 22.47
CA VAL A 201 -10.65 -12.88 23.52
C VAL A 201 -11.30 -11.52 23.42
N GLN A 202 -10.55 -10.45 23.13
CA GLN A 202 -11.10 -9.11 22.97
C GLN A 202 -11.99 -9.02 21.72
N ILE A 203 -11.57 -9.62 20.60
CA ILE A 203 -12.37 -9.70 19.36
C ILE A 203 -13.70 -10.40 19.64
N VAL A 204 -13.69 -11.57 20.27
CA VAL A 204 -14.91 -12.30 20.59
C VAL A 204 -15.85 -11.46 21.47
N LYS A 205 -15.33 -10.81 22.50
CA LYS A 205 -16.15 -9.95 23.37
C LYS A 205 -16.78 -8.77 22.61
N SER A 206 -16.04 -8.13 21.71
CA SER A 206 -16.53 -6.97 20.95
C SER A 206 -17.52 -7.35 19.85
N THR A 207 -17.35 -8.54 19.22
CA THR A 207 -18.15 -8.94 18.04
C THR A 207 -19.39 -9.78 18.39
N THR A 208 -19.44 -10.38 19.58
CA THR A 208 -20.59 -11.19 20.02
C THR A 208 -21.55 -10.43 20.95
N GLY A 209 -21.25 -9.18 21.31
CA GLY A 209 -22.10 -8.30 22.10
C GLY A 209 -23.04 -7.46 21.25
N LEU A 210 -23.89 -6.66 21.93
CA LEU A 210 -24.82 -5.73 21.27
C LEU A 210 -24.15 -4.40 20.84
N HIS A 211 -22.87 -4.25 21.09
CA HIS A 211 -22.14 -3.02 20.79
C HIS A 211 -21.62 -3.04 19.34
N ASP A 212 -22.11 -2.09 18.54
CA ASP A 212 -21.63 -1.86 17.16
C ASP A 212 -20.90 -0.51 17.13
N PRO A 213 -19.57 -0.49 17.27
CA PRO A 213 -18.82 0.74 17.29
C PRO A 213 -18.86 1.44 15.91
N ALA A 214 -19.32 2.69 15.90
CA ALA A 214 -19.30 3.54 14.72
C ALA A 214 -18.13 4.52 14.81
N PRO A 215 -17.02 4.30 14.09
CA PRO A 215 -15.89 5.23 14.10
C PRO A 215 -16.26 6.54 13.40
N GLY A 216 -15.79 7.65 14.00
CA GLY A 216 -16.01 9.00 13.45
C GLY A 216 -15.08 9.32 12.27
N HIS A 217 -15.48 10.28 11.43
CA HIS A 217 -14.63 10.81 10.36
C HIS A 217 -13.57 11.75 10.96
N ILE A 218 -12.30 11.57 10.59
CA ILE A 218 -11.17 12.34 11.12
C ILE A 218 -10.54 13.22 10.03
N LEU A 219 -10.39 12.72 8.81
CA LEU A 219 -9.81 13.43 7.67
C LEU A 219 -10.73 13.37 6.47
N THR A 220 -10.67 14.40 5.65
CA THR A 220 -11.31 14.44 4.32
C THR A 220 -10.30 14.12 3.22
N GLY A 221 -10.78 13.72 2.03
CA GLY A 221 -9.94 13.48 0.87
C GLY A 221 -9.05 14.68 0.51
N GLN A 222 -9.56 15.91 0.61
CA GLN A 222 -8.78 17.12 0.35
C GLN A 222 -7.63 17.31 1.33
N GLN A 223 -7.85 17.02 2.62
CA GLN A 223 -6.80 17.08 3.63
C GLN A 223 -5.71 16.03 3.37
N ILE A 224 -6.10 14.81 2.95
CA ILE A 224 -5.16 13.75 2.60
C ILE A 224 -4.29 14.17 1.42
N VAL A 225 -4.87 14.71 0.33
CA VAL A 225 -4.12 15.21 -0.84
C VAL A 225 -3.14 16.31 -0.43
N ARG A 226 -3.54 17.22 0.48
CA ARG A 226 -2.66 18.26 1.03
C ARG A 226 -1.48 17.64 1.80
N PHE A 227 -1.72 16.62 2.62
CA PHE A 227 -0.67 15.93 3.36
C PHE A 227 0.24 15.10 2.44
N GLN A 228 -0.28 14.49 1.39
CA GLN A 228 0.54 13.83 0.35
C GLN A 228 1.52 14.82 -0.30
N ALA A 229 1.08 16.04 -0.57
CA ALA A 229 1.96 17.10 -1.07
C ALA A 229 2.99 17.55 -0.03
N LEU A 230 2.62 17.60 1.26
CA LEU A 230 3.55 17.88 2.36
C LEU A 230 4.66 16.84 2.48
N VAL A 231 4.33 15.55 2.45
CA VAL A 231 5.31 14.44 2.48
C VAL A 231 6.41 14.63 1.43
N ARG A 232 6.05 15.04 0.22
CA ARG A 232 7.02 15.27 -0.86
C ARG A 232 8.03 16.39 -0.52
N ARG A 233 7.62 17.39 0.25
CA ARG A 233 8.46 18.54 0.65
C ARG A 233 9.32 18.30 1.87
N VAL A 234 9.09 17.21 2.63
CA VAL A 234 9.93 16.87 3.79
C VAL A 234 11.39 16.75 3.38
N PRO A 235 12.32 17.51 4.00
CA PRO A 235 13.74 17.37 3.72
C PRO A 235 14.26 16.01 4.22
N VAL A 236 15.32 15.52 3.57
CA VAL A 236 16.00 14.28 3.96
C VAL A 236 17.50 14.55 3.98
N ALA A 237 18.18 14.13 5.02
CA ALA A 237 19.61 14.23 5.11
C ALA A 237 20.31 13.22 4.18
N ASP A 238 21.46 13.59 3.62
CA ASP A 238 22.16 12.77 2.63
C ASP A 238 22.52 11.37 3.16
N ASN A 239 22.92 11.26 4.43
CA ASN A 239 23.22 9.97 5.05
C ASN A 239 22.01 9.02 5.09
N VAL A 240 20.78 9.53 5.21
CA VAL A 240 19.56 8.72 5.18
C VAL A 240 19.27 8.25 3.75
N LEU A 241 19.49 9.12 2.75
CA LEU A 241 19.37 8.77 1.33
C LEU A 241 20.39 7.70 0.95
N GLU A 242 21.65 7.89 1.34
CA GLU A 242 22.75 6.96 1.09
C GLU A 242 22.49 5.60 1.75
N TYR A 243 21.98 5.60 3.00
CA TYR A 243 21.62 4.37 3.70
C TYR A 243 20.53 3.58 2.93
N ALA A 244 19.46 4.25 2.51
CA ALA A 244 18.37 3.59 1.77
C ALA A 244 18.86 3.03 0.43
N VAL A 245 19.69 3.77 -0.31
CA VAL A 245 20.28 3.30 -1.57
C VAL A 245 21.24 2.14 -1.34
N LYS A 246 22.09 2.22 -0.29
CA LYS A 246 23.02 1.16 0.09
C LYS A 246 22.27 -0.11 0.49
N LEU A 247 21.22 0.00 1.32
CA LEU A 247 20.39 -1.13 1.72
C LEU A 247 19.79 -1.85 0.50
N VAL A 248 19.21 -1.11 -0.45
CA VAL A 248 18.67 -1.69 -1.68
C VAL A 248 19.80 -2.27 -2.56
N GLY A 249 20.93 -1.59 -2.66
CA GLY A 249 22.09 -2.04 -3.44
C GLY A 249 22.67 -3.35 -2.94
N THR A 250 22.70 -3.56 -1.61
CA THR A 250 23.19 -4.81 -0.99
C THR A 250 22.28 -6.00 -1.22
N THR A 251 21.02 -5.80 -1.61
CA THR A 251 20.11 -6.92 -1.97
C THR A 251 20.48 -7.58 -3.31
N ARG A 252 21.33 -6.94 -4.13
CA ARG A 252 21.65 -7.39 -5.49
C ARG A 252 22.89 -8.28 -5.48
N PRO A 253 22.79 -9.58 -5.80
CA PRO A 253 23.92 -10.52 -5.70
C PRO A 253 25.12 -10.14 -6.59
N GLY A 254 24.89 -9.43 -7.69
CA GLY A 254 25.95 -8.91 -8.56
C GLY A 254 26.64 -7.63 -8.07
N SER A 255 26.19 -7.03 -6.97
CA SER A 255 26.81 -5.84 -6.39
C SER A 255 28.11 -6.20 -5.66
N ALA A 256 29.15 -5.36 -5.80
CA ALA A 256 30.37 -5.49 -5.00
C ALA A 256 30.13 -5.36 -3.49
N GLN A 257 29.06 -4.65 -3.10
CA GLN A 257 28.69 -4.44 -1.70
C GLN A 257 27.78 -5.54 -1.13
N ALA A 258 27.33 -6.51 -1.97
CA ALA A 258 26.48 -7.59 -1.54
C ALA A 258 27.20 -8.52 -0.55
N PRO A 259 26.65 -8.75 0.67
CA PRO A 259 27.17 -9.75 1.58
C PRO A 259 27.14 -11.16 0.97
N GLN A 260 27.98 -12.07 1.51
CA GLN A 260 28.08 -13.43 0.98
C GLN A 260 26.72 -14.15 0.99
N PHE A 261 25.95 -14.06 2.07
CA PHE A 261 24.64 -14.70 2.17
C PHE A 261 23.63 -14.21 1.12
N VAL A 262 23.73 -12.95 0.66
CA VAL A 262 22.89 -12.47 -0.45
C VAL A 262 23.32 -13.13 -1.77
N LYS A 263 24.62 -13.32 -2.02
CA LYS A 263 25.11 -14.02 -3.20
C LYS A 263 24.70 -15.49 -3.19
N ASP A 264 24.61 -16.09 -2.00
CA ASP A 264 24.27 -17.50 -1.82
C ASP A 264 22.76 -17.75 -1.96
N TRP A 265 21.90 -16.82 -1.52
CA TRP A 265 20.46 -17.04 -1.39
C TRP A 265 19.57 -16.22 -2.31
N VAL A 266 20.06 -15.10 -2.87
CA VAL A 266 19.24 -14.22 -3.71
C VAL A 266 19.56 -14.43 -5.20
N ARG A 267 18.51 -14.63 -5.99
CA ARG A 267 18.60 -14.67 -7.45
C ARG A 267 18.51 -13.27 -8.05
N TRP A 268 17.53 -12.46 -7.57
CA TRP A 268 17.30 -11.08 -8.01
C TRP A 268 17.01 -10.19 -6.81
N GLY A 269 17.72 -9.08 -6.72
CA GLY A 269 17.51 -8.05 -5.71
C GLY A 269 16.59 -6.93 -6.17
N ALA A 270 16.28 -6.01 -5.24
CA ALA A 270 15.34 -4.92 -5.46
C ALA A 270 15.85 -3.85 -6.42
N GLY A 271 14.92 -3.25 -7.18
CA GLY A 271 15.16 -2.14 -8.10
C GLY A 271 15.15 -0.76 -7.41
N PRO A 272 15.42 0.33 -8.17
CA PRO A 272 15.47 1.71 -7.62
C PRO A 272 14.14 2.19 -7.01
N ARG A 273 12.99 1.64 -7.45
CA ARG A 273 11.68 1.96 -6.89
C ARG A 273 11.60 1.64 -5.39
N ALA A 274 12.31 0.58 -4.95
CA ALA A 274 12.40 0.24 -3.53
C ALA A 274 13.05 1.36 -2.72
N SER A 275 14.16 1.96 -3.18
CA SER A 275 14.79 3.11 -2.52
C SER A 275 13.86 4.30 -2.45
N GLN A 276 13.08 4.57 -3.51
CA GLN A 276 12.10 5.65 -3.51
C GLN A 276 10.99 5.42 -2.47
N TYR A 277 10.48 4.20 -2.35
CA TYR A 277 9.44 3.85 -1.39
C TYR A 277 9.97 3.85 0.05
N LEU A 278 11.20 3.41 0.29
CA LEU A 278 11.85 3.51 1.60
C LEU A 278 11.90 4.96 2.08
N ILE A 279 12.34 5.87 1.21
CA ILE A 279 12.44 7.31 1.54
C ILE A 279 11.07 7.95 1.72
N LEU A 280 10.10 7.65 0.84
CA LEU A 280 8.74 8.19 0.97
C LEU A 280 8.06 7.69 2.25
N GLY A 281 8.24 6.42 2.58
CA GLY A 281 7.75 5.84 3.83
C GLY A 281 8.41 6.47 5.04
N ALA A 282 9.74 6.64 5.03
CA ALA A 282 10.48 7.28 6.10
C ALA A 282 10.05 8.74 6.34
N LYS A 283 9.88 9.54 5.27
CA LYS A 283 9.34 10.90 5.34
C LYS A 283 7.96 10.93 6.00
N THR A 284 7.10 10.02 5.56
CA THR A 284 5.73 9.95 6.09
C THR A 284 5.72 9.58 7.56
N ARG A 285 6.50 8.55 7.94
CA ARG A 285 6.61 8.12 9.34
C ARG A 285 7.14 9.21 10.25
N ALA A 286 8.17 9.95 9.81
CA ALA A 286 8.68 11.09 10.55
C ALA A 286 7.58 12.12 10.86
N LEU A 287 6.76 12.47 9.87
CA LEU A 287 5.63 13.39 10.08
C LEU A 287 4.57 12.82 11.05
N LEU A 288 4.23 11.53 10.91
CA LEU A 288 3.27 10.87 11.78
C LEU A 288 3.74 10.80 13.24
N THR A 289 5.06 10.75 13.47
CA THR A 289 5.67 10.75 14.79
C THR A 289 6.09 12.15 15.29
N GLY A 290 5.62 13.22 14.62
CA GLY A 290 5.86 14.62 15.01
C GLY A 290 7.25 15.14 14.69
N ARG A 291 8.05 14.41 13.87
CA ARG A 291 9.38 14.85 13.43
C ARG A 291 9.29 15.52 12.05
N HIS A 292 10.21 16.42 11.77
CA HIS A 292 10.22 17.18 10.51
C HIS A 292 11.20 16.64 9.46
N THR A 293 11.98 15.63 9.81
CA THR A 293 12.93 14.94 8.94
C THR A 293 13.04 13.48 9.36
N PRO A 294 13.14 12.54 8.41
CA PRO A 294 13.35 11.13 8.72
C PRO A 294 14.78 10.86 9.17
N ASP A 295 14.94 9.75 9.88
CA ASP A 295 16.21 9.16 10.25
C ASP A 295 16.39 7.74 9.66
N ILE A 296 17.52 7.10 9.93
CA ILE A 296 17.83 5.75 9.47
C ILE A 296 16.84 4.71 10.03
N ASP A 297 16.36 4.90 11.27
CA ASP A 297 15.43 3.95 11.89
C ASP A 297 14.05 3.96 11.19
N ASP A 298 13.65 5.10 10.60
CA ASP A 298 12.47 5.13 9.75
C ASP A 298 12.65 4.29 8.48
N VAL A 299 13.84 4.33 7.87
CA VAL A 299 14.16 3.49 6.70
C VAL A 299 14.18 2.01 7.10
N ARG A 300 14.77 1.67 8.24
CA ARG A 300 14.80 0.30 8.79
C ARG A 300 13.39 -0.23 9.03
N PHE A 301 12.51 0.59 9.60
CA PHE A 301 11.11 0.22 9.84
C PHE A 301 10.35 -0.08 8.53
N MET A 302 10.68 0.62 7.44
CA MET A 302 10.07 0.37 6.11
C MET A 302 10.70 -0.81 5.38
N ALA A 303 11.87 -1.33 5.79
CA ALA A 303 12.64 -2.29 5.00
C ALA A 303 11.87 -3.59 4.73
N GLY A 304 11.34 -4.23 5.77
CA GLY A 304 10.60 -5.49 5.66
C GLY A 304 9.45 -5.43 4.65
N PRO A 305 8.44 -4.59 4.88
CA PRO A 305 7.28 -4.49 3.98
C PRO A 305 7.62 -3.99 2.57
N THR A 306 8.69 -3.19 2.41
CA THR A 306 9.11 -2.70 1.10
C THR A 306 9.88 -3.74 0.30
N LEU A 307 10.73 -4.54 0.94
CA LEU A 307 11.70 -5.37 0.23
C LEU A 307 11.28 -6.84 0.08
N ARG A 308 10.45 -7.40 0.99
CA ARG A 308 10.13 -8.83 0.99
C ARG A 308 9.58 -9.38 -0.32
N HIS A 309 8.82 -8.58 -1.08
CA HIS A 309 8.23 -8.98 -2.37
C HIS A 309 9.07 -8.56 -3.58
N ARG A 310 10.24 -7.98 -3.33
CA ARG A 310 11.19 -7.51 -4.36
C ARG A 310 12.47 -8.34 -4.40
N LEU A 311 12.64 -9.23 -3.44
CA LEU A 311 13.74 -10.20 -3.43
C LEU A 311 13.22 -11.54 -3.95
N VAL A 312 13.85 -12.04 -4.99
CA VAL A 312 13.60 -13.40 -5.50
C VAL A 312 14.72 -14.28 -4.99
N THR A 313 14.36 -15.25 -4.15
CA THR A 313 15.29 -16.25 -3.61
C THR A 313 15.65 -17.28 -4.68
N ASN A 314 16.75 -17.97 -4.48
CA ASN A 314 17.19 -19.08 -5.34
C ASN A 314 16.92 -20.44 -4.64
N PHE A 315 17.24 -21.52 -5.35
CA PHE A 315 17.04 -22.88 -4.83
C PHE A 315 17.81 -23.18 -3.53
N ASN A 316 18.99 -22.57 -3.32
CA ASN A 316 19.74 -22.75 -2.09
C ASN A 316 18.99 -22.19 -0.88
N ALA A 317 18.35 -21.02 -1.03
CA ALA A 317 17.53 -20.45 0.02
C ALA A 317 16.34 -21.36 0.39
N GLU A 318 15.67 -21.96 -0.63
CA GLU A 318 14.59 -22.92 -0.38
C GLU A 318 15.10 -24.16 0.35
N ALA A 319 16.26 -24.70 -0.06
CA ALA A 319 16.86 -25.87 0.58
C ALA A 319 17.29 -25.60 2.03
N ASP A 320 17.76 -24.39 2.32
CA ASP A 320 18.16 -23.94 3.65
C ASP A 320 16.97 -23.43 4.50
N GLY A 321 15.76 -23.38 3.94
CA GLY A 321 14.56 -22.88 4.61
C GLY A 321 14.59 -21.36 4.87
N VAL A 322 15.39 -20.59 4.09
CA VAL A 322 15.58 -19.16 4.27
C VAL A 322 14.57 -18.36 3.43
N THR A 323 13.83 -17.49 4.07
CA THR A 323 12.82 -16.62 3.45
C THR A 323 13.38 -15.26 3.07
N ALA A 324 12.71 -14.58 2.14
CA ALA A 324 13.09 -13.21 1.72
C ALA A 324 13.09 -12.23 2.92
N ILE A 325 12.16 -12.36 3.87
CA ILE A 325 12.11 -11.49 5.04
C ILE A 325 13.30 -11.69 5.97
N GLU A 326 13.73 -12.92 6.20
CA GLU A 326 14.91 -13.21 7.01
C GLU A 326 16.19 -12.63 6.40
N ILE A 327 16.29 -12.64 5.06
CA ILE A 327 17.39 -11.99 4.34
C ILE A 327 17.35 -10.46 4.57
N VAL A 328 16.16 -9.84 4.46
CA VAL A 328 15.99 -8.39 4.71
C VAL A 328 16.34 -8.03 6.15
N ASP A 329 15.84 -8.79 7.13
CA ASP A 329 16.11 -8.56 8.56
C ASP A 329 17.60 -8.68 8.88
N ARG A 330 18.29 -9.63 8.23
CA ARG A 330 19.72 -9.78 8.36
C ARG A 330 20.48 -8.61 7.75
N LEU A 331 20.09 -8.14 6.55
CA LEU A 331 20.65 -6.96 5.93
C LEU A 331 20.51 -5.71 6.80
N VAL A 332 19.33 -5.48 7.38
CA VAL A 332 19.06 -4.34 8.27
C VAL A 332 19.92 -4.40 9.54
N ARG A 333 20.16 -5.59 10.10
CA ARG A 333 21.01 -5.77 11.29
C ARG A 333 22.50 -5.59 11.00
N GLU A 334 22.97 -6.08 9.84
CA GLU A 334 24.40 -6.03 9.50
C GLU A 334 24.82 -4.69 8.85
N LEU A 335 23.86 -3.93 8.34
CA LEU A 335 24.16 -2.62 7.75
C LEU A 335 24.16 -1.53 8.84
N PRO A 336 25.34 -0.90 9.08
CA PRO A 336 25.50 0.12 10.13
C PRO A 336 24.71 1.41 9.85
#